data_3a1c03063cfdbf2c638d3b6cec028abf
#
_entry.id   3a1c03063cfdbf2c638d3b6cec028abf
#
_cell.length_a   1.000
_cell.length_b   1.000
_cell.length_c   1.000
_cell.angle_alpha   90.00
_cell.angle_beta   90.00
_cell.angle_gamma   90.00
#
_symmetry.space_group_name_H-M   'P 1'
#
loop_
_entity.id
_entity.type
_entity.pdbx_description
1 polymer ?
#
loop_
_entity_poly.entity_id
_entity_poly.type
_entity_poly.pdbx_seq_one_letter_code
_entity_poly.pdbx_strand_id
1 'polypeptide(L)' 'MTIGSNIRKMREHKGLTQCELAERLGVTQVYISRCENGRKEPSLQFCRKLSAVFGCPISAIVDTEERRAV' A
#
# COMPACT_ATOMS: atom_id res chain seq x y z
N MET A 1 -2.78 -10.46 8.01
CA MET A 1 -2.16 -9.22 7.49
C MET A 1 -3.22 -8.33 6.88
N THR A 2 -2.99 -7.04 6.92
CA THR A 2 -3.92 -6.07 6.35
C THR A 2 -3.35 -5.49 5.07
N ILE A 3 -4.21 -4.82 4.29
CA ILE A 3 -3.76 -4.11 3.08
C ILE A 3 -2.70 -3.07 3.47
N GLY A 4 -2.93 -2.34 4.56
CA GLY A 4 -1.97 -1.35 5.05
C GLY A 4 -0.61 -1.95 5.39
N SER A 5 -0.59 -3.11 6.04
CA SER A 5 0.66 -3.77 6.36
C SER A 5 1.37 -4.29 5.11
N ASN A 6 0.62 -4.70 4.09
CA ASN A 6 1.20 -5.08 2.80
C ASN A 6 1.87 -3.88 2.13
N ILE A 7 1.21 -2.73 2.13
CA ILE A 7 1.75 -1.49 1.56
C ILE A 7 3.06 -1.14 2.27
N ARG A 8 3.06 -1.19 3.59
CA ARG A 8 4.24 -0.86 4.38
C ARG A 8 5.42 -1.79 4.07
N LYS A 9 5.17 -3.09 4.00
CA LYS A 9 6.21 -4.05 3.68
C LYS A 9 6.81 -3.81 2.31
N MET A 10 5.98 -3.56 1.32
CA MET A 10 6.44 -3.31 -0.04
C MET A 10 7.22 -2.02 -0.12
N ARG A 11 6.76 -0.98 0.59
CA ARG A 11 7.46 0.29 0.65
C ARG A 11 8.85 0.12 1.24
N GLU A 12 8.93 -0.58 2.37
CA GLU A 12 10.20 -0.82 3.06
C GLU A 12 11.13 -1.67 2.20
N HIS A 13 10.57 -2.65 1.52
CA HIS A 13 11.35 -3.50 0.62
C HIS A 13 11.97 -2.70 -0.53
N LYS A 14 11.28 -1.66 -0.99
CA LYS A 14 11.79 -0.77 -2.02
C LYS A 14 12.73 0.30 -1.46
N GLY A 15 12.92 0.35 -0.15
CA GLY A 15 13.77 1.36 0.49
C GLY A 15 13.18 2.75 0.46
N LEU A 16 11.86 2.87 0.42
CA LEU A 16 11.19 4.17 0.34
C LEU A 16 10.68 4.61 1.71
N THR A 17 10.80 5.91 1.99
CA THR A 17 10.11 6.49 3.14
C THR A 17 8.65 6.74 2.78
N GLN A 18 7.81 7.00 3.79
CA GLN A 18 6.42 7.38 3.54
C GLN A 18 6.33 8.64 2.69
N CYS A 19 7.21 9.60 2.92
CA CYS A 19 7.25 10.84 2.12
C CYS A 19 7.58 10.55 0.66
N GLU A 20 8.56 9.70 0.43
CA GLU A 20 8.98 9.35 -0.93
C GLU A 20 7.86 8.64 -1.69
N LEU A 21 7.19 7.71 -1.01
CA LEU A 21 6.06 7.02 -1.63
C LEU A 21 4.93 7.99 -1.94
N ALA A 22 4.63 8.90 -1.00
CA ALA A 22 3.58 9.91 -1.19
C ALA A 22 3.89 10.77 -2.41
N GLU A 23 5.12 11.19 -2.57
CA GLU A 23 5.53 11.99 -3.74
C GLU A 23 5.29 11.26 -5.05
N ARG A 24 5.64 9.98 -5.10
CA ARG A 24 5.46 9.18 -6.30
C ARG A 24 4.01 8.99 -6.67
N LEU A 25 3.13 9.00 -5.67
CA LEU A 25 1.69 8.77 -5.87
C LEU A 25 0.89 10.05 -5.96
N GLY A 26 1.52 11.21 -5.70
CA GLY A 26 0.81 12.49 -5.73
C GLY A 26 -0.15 12.67 -4.57
N VAL A 27 0.15 12.09 -3.42
CA VAL A 27 -0.67 12.22 -2.21
C VAL A 27 0.18 12.73 -1.05
N THR A 28 -0.44 12.95 0.11
CA THR A 28 0.29 13.42 1.29
C THR A 28 0.88 12.25 2.06
N GLN A 29 1.94 12.54 2.83
CA GLN A 29 2.53 11.53 3.72
C GLN A 29 1.52 11.09 4.78
N VAL A 30 0.66 12.00 5.24
CA VAL A 30 -0.38 11.67 6.21
C VAL A 30 -1.33 10.62 5.64
N TYR A 31 -1.68 10.73 4.37
CA TYR A 31 -2.55 9.74 3.71
C TYR A 31 -1.89 8.36 3.70
N ILE A 32 -0.62 8.30 3.35
CA ILE A 32 0.15 7.03 3.35
C ILE A 32 0.18 6.43 4.76
N SER A 33 0.47 7.27 5.76
CA SER A 33 0.52 6.83 7.14
C SER A 33 -0.81 6.24 7.60
N ARG A 34 -1.92 6.89 7.26
CA ARG A 34 -3.25 6.39 7.62
C ARG A 34 -3.57 5.06 6.95
N CYS A 35 -3.20 4.92 5.69
CA CYS A 35 -3.41 3.66 4.98
C CYS A 35 -2.60 2.53 5.63
N GLU A 36 -1.35 2.79 5.95
CA GLU A 36 -0.47 1.78 6.55
C GLU A 36 -0.93 1.38 7.95
N ASN A 37 -1.55 2.29 8.69
CA ASN A 37 -2.02 2.04 10.04
C ASN A 37 -3.47 1.52 10.09
N GLY A 38 -4.08 1.27 8.95
CA GLY A 38 -5.43 0.74 8.88
C GLY A 38 -6.53 1.76 9.19
N ARG A 39 -6.19 3.05 9.23
CA ARG A 39 -7.16 4.11 9.52
C ARG A 39 -7.88 4.61 8.27
N LYS A 40 -7.35 4.28 7.10
CA LYS A 40 -7.94 4.65 5.83
C LYS A 40 -7.86 3.45 4.89
N GLU A 41 -9.00 3.07 4.34
CA GLU A 41 -9.05 2.00 3.35
C GLU A 41 -8.68 2.58 1.99
N PRO A 42 -7.60 2.12 1.35
CA PRO A 42 -7.24 2.64 0.03
C PRO A 42 -8.24 2.17 -1.03
N SER A 43 -8.55 3.06 -1.96
CA SER A 43 -9.43 2.72 -3.07
C SER A 43 -8.75 1.77 -4.04
N LEU A 44 -9.55 1.11 -4.88
CA LEU A 44 -9.00 0.24 -5.92
C LEU A 44 -8.10 1.01 -6.88
N GLN A 45 -8.48 2.23 -7.24
CA GLN A 45 -7.65 3.08 -8.09
C GLN A 45 -6.30 3.36 -7.45
N PHE A 46 -6.30 3.64 -6.14
CA PHE A 46 -5.06 3.90 -5.43
C PHE A 46 -4.19 2.64 -5.38
N CYS A 47 -4.80 1.48 -5.16
CA CYS A 47 -4.09 0.22 -5.19
C CYS A 47 -3.45 -0.06 -6.55
N ARG A 48 -4.11 0.35 -7.64
CA ARG A 48 -3.53 0.23 -8.97
C ARG A 48 -2.29 1.10 -9.14
N LYS A 49 -2.33 2.31 -8.58
CA LYS A 49 -1.16 3.19 -8.59
C LYS A 49 -0.02 2.59 -7.78
N LEU A 50 -0.33 2.02 -6.62
CA LEU A 50 0.66 1.33 -5.80
C LEU A 50 1.28 0.16 -6.56
N SER A 51 0.46 -0.61 -7.24
CA SER A 51 0.91 -1.73 -8.06
C SER A 51 1.93 -1.29 -9.09
N ALA A 52 1.68 -0.17 -9.75
CA ALA A 52 2.60 0.38 -10.75
C ALA A 52 3.92 0.82 -10.11
N VAL A 53 3.86 1.49 -8.97
CA VAL A 53 5.06 1.98 -8.27
C VAL A 53 5.89 0.81 -7.75
N PHE A 54 5.26 -0.20 -7.18
CA PHE A 54 5.94 -1.34 -6.61
C PHE A 54 6.35 -2.39 -7.64
N GLY A 55 5.80 -2.33 -8.84
CA GLY A 55 6.08 -3.32 -9.88
C GLY A 55 5.55 -4.70 -9.54
N CYS A 56 4.42 -4.77 -8.86
CA CYS A 56 3.79 -6.04 -8.47
C CYS A 56 2.33 -6.06 -8.90
N PRO A 57 1.70 -7.23 -9.00
CA PRO A 57 0.27 -7.27 -9.31
C PRO A 57 -0.55 -6.73 -8.16
N ILE A 58 -1.71 -6.17 -8.47
CA ILE A 58 -2.60 -5.58 -7.46
C ILE A 58 -3.02 -6.62 -6.40
N SER A 59 -3.12 -7.89 -6.80
CA SER A 59 -3.46 -8.97 -5.88
C SER A 59 -2.45 -9.10 -4.74
N ALA A 60 -1.18 -8.78 -4.99
CA ALA A 60 -0.16 -8.84 -3.94
C ALA A 60 -0.39 -7.77 -2.86
N ILE A 61 -1.04 -6.67 -3.22
CA ILE A 61 -1.34 -5.59 -2.28
C ILE A 61 -2.60 -5.91 -1.47
N VAL A 62 -3.63 -6.40 -2.12
CA VAL A 62 -4.95 -6.59 -1.50
C VAL A 62 -5.12 -7.97 -0.88
N ASP A 63 -4.20 -8.89 -1.12
CA ASP A 63 -4.29 -10.24 -0.57
C ASP A 63 -3.90 -10.23 0.91
N THR A 64 -4.83 -10.67 1.76
CA THR A 64 -4.63 -10.74 3.20
C THR A 64 -4.86 -12.17 3.67
N GLU A 65 -4.39 -12.48 4.87
CA GLU A 65 -4.56 -13.82 5.43
C GLU A 65 -6.02 -14.22 5.54
N GLU A 66 -6.89 -13.27 5.86
CA GLU A 66 -8.32 -13.57 5.95
C GLU A 66 -8.88 -14.09 4.64
N ARG A 67 -8.40 -13.57 3.53
CA ARG A 67 -8.83 -14.02 2.21
C ARG A 67 -8.32 -15.42 1.90
N ARG A 68 -7.13 -15.73 2.36
CA ARG A 68 -6.55 -17.04 2.13
C ARG A 68 -7.21 -18.14 2.96
N ALA A 69 -7.78 -17.76 4.07
CA ALA A 69 -8.42 -18.70 4.99
C ALA A 69 -9.75 -19.25 4.47
N VAL A 70 -10.26 -18.70 3.40
CA VAL A 70 -11.56 -19.12 2.85
C VAL A 70 -11.48 -20.44 2.08
#